data_3113401943724c7c583774aa530011a3
#
_entry.id   3113401943724c7c583774aa530011a3
#
_cell.length_a   1.000
_cell.length_b   1.000
_cell.length_c   1.000
_cell.angle_alpha   90.00
_cell.angle_beta   90.00
_cell.angle_gamma   90.00
#
_symmetry.space_group_name_H-M   'P 1'
#
loop_
_entity.id
_entity.type
_entity.pdbx_description
1 polymer ?
#
loop_
_entity_poly.entity_id
_entity_poly.type
_entity_poly.pdbx_seq_one_letter_code
_entity_poly.pdbx_strand_id
1 'polypeptide(L)'
;FYPVFNLVEGIKHIQVTAQKGAVIRTETNFEGVVVKGVGTDYNWQYFEEFLREGRLPKYTKGDLNEEILISEYLAKRLGLQLNDKVITFFMQEGKTQKARTRGFDIVGIYNSGFQQFDEQYLIADIRHIQFLNKWEDDQIGSFEVFVEDFDAIDAVGGKVYKAIDSDLDAVTIRQKYGSIFEWIDLFDFNTYLIIGIMILVAGINMITALLVLILERTQMIGILKALGSSNWSVRKVFLYNAM
;
A
#
# COMPACT_ATOMS: atom_id res chain seq x y z
N PHE A 1 -24.90 6.80 -10.49
CA PHE A 1 -23.95 6.78 -11.62
C PHE A 1 -22.99 5.61 -11.40
N TYR A 2 -23.29 4.44 -12.00
CA TYR A 2 -22.31 3.36 -12.06
C TYR A 2 -21.58 3.49 -13.39
N PRO A 3 -20.27 3.70 -13.37
CA PRO A 3 -19.51 3.93 -14.58
C PRO A 3 -19.43 2.64 -15.40
N VAL A 4 -19.43 2.82 -16.71
CA VAL A 4 -19.37 1.74 -17.72
C VAL A 4 -18.09 0.90 -17.60
N PHE A 5 -17.08 1.37 -16.87
CA PHE A 5 -15.80 0.69 -16.69
C PHE A 5 -15.84 -0.54 -15.76
N ASN A 6 -16.95 -0.85 -15.11
CA ASN A 6 -17.12 -2.11 -14.35
C ASN A 6 -17.00 -3.36 -15.24
N LEU A 7 -17.06 -3.20 -16.57
CA LEU A 7 -16.87 -4.26 -17.55
C LEU A 7 -15.40 -4.46 -17.96
N VAL A 8 -14.47 -3.66 -17.42
CA VAL A 8 -13.04 -3.81 -17.73
C VAL A 8 -12.50 -5.04 -17.01
N GLU A 9 -11.90 -5.95 -17.79
CA GLU A 9 -11.28 -7.17 -17.27
C GLU A 9 -10.12 -6.85 -16.34
N GLY A 10 -10.02 -7.57 -15.20
CA GLY A 10 -9.02 -7.39 -14.18
C GLY A 10 -9.46 -6.48 -13.02
N ILE A 11 -10.70 -5.99 -13.04
CA ILE A 11 -11.30 -5.27 -11.91
C ILE A 11 -11.93 -6.28 -10.95
N LYS A 12 -11.53 -6.22 -9.67
CA LYS A 12 -12.04 -7.07 -8.60
C LYS A 12 -13.22 -6.44 -7.87
N HIS A 13 -13.14 -5.15 -7.59
CA HIS A 13 -14.16 -4.41 -6.81
C HIS A 13 -14.09 -2.93 -7.13
N ILE A 14 -15.24 -2.27 -7.10
CA ILE A 14 -15.37 -0.81 -7.23
C ILE A 14 -16.18 -0.33 -6.05
N GLN A 15 -15.70 0.72 -5.39
CA GLN A 15 -16.41 1.39 -4.31
C GLN A 15 -16.38 2.90 -4.48
N VAL A 16 -17.39 3.56 -3.93
CA VAL A 16 -17.52 5.02 -3.99
C VAL A 16 -16.93 5.66 -2.75
N THR A 17 -16.29 6.81 -2.93
CA THR A 17 -15.77 7.61 -1.83
C THR A 17 -15.97 9.10 -2.08
N ALA A 18 -15.91 9.87 -1.01
CA ALA A 18 -15.79 11.30 -1.06
C ALA A 18 -14.79 11.75 0.01
N GLN A 19 -14.09 12.83 -0.24
CA GLN A 19 -13.13 13.37 0.71
C GLN A 19 -13.41 14.84 0.98
N LYS A 20 -13.27 15.24 2.25
CA LYS A 20 -13.42 16.64 2.64
C LYS A 20 -12.47 16.99 3.78
N GLY A 21 -11.72 18.08 3.59
CA GLY A 21 -10.87 18.62 4.64
C GLY A 21 -11.69 19.13 5.83
N ALA A 22 -11.20 18.85 7.02
CA ALA A 22 -11.84 19.24 8.27
C ALA A 22 -10.80 19.50 9.36
N VAL A 23 -11.23 20.07 10.46
CA VAL A 23 -10.42 20.24 11.67
C VAL A 23 -11.15 19.58 12.84
N ILE A 24 -10.47 18.67 13.50
CA ILE A 24 -10.92 18.16 14.79
C ILE A 24 -10.39 19.08 15.88
N ARG A 25 -11.24 19.47 16.81
CA ARG A 25 -10.86 20.26 17.97
C ARG A 25 -11.32 19.58 19.24
N THR A 26 -10.39 19.38 20.15
CA THR A 26 -10.63 18.99 21.54
C THR A 26 -10.44 20.21 22.45
N GLU A 27 -10.56 20.03 23.76
CA GLU A 27 -10.33 21.12 24.72
C GLU A 27 -8.87 21.62 24.72
N THR A 28 -7.93 20.72 24.43
CA THR A 28 -6.49 20.99 24.53
C THR A 28 -5.77 21.07 23.21
N ASN A 29 -6.28 20.39 22.16
CA ASN A 29 -5.58 20.21 20.90
C ASN A 29 -6.52 20.43 19.70
N PHE A 30 -5.92 20.65 18.54
CA PHE A 30 -6.62 20.63 17.25
C PHE A 30 -5.73 19.99 16.18
N GLU A 31 -6.34 19.29 15.22
CA GLU A 31 -5.66 18.66 14.10
C GLU A 31 -6.46 18.83 12.81
N GLY A 32 -5.74 19.10 11.72
CA GLY A 32 -6.29 19.08 10.38
C GLY A 32 -6.39 17.65 9.87
N VAL A 33 -7.57 17.24 9.43
CA VAL A 33 -7.83 15.88 8.95
C VAL A 33 -8.56 15.90 7.61
N VAL A 34 -8.48 14.80 6.89
CA VAL A 34 -9.31 14.51 5.73
C VAL A 34 -10.34 13.47 6.13
N VAL A 35 -11.60 13.86 6.13
CA VAL A 35 -12.69 12.92 6.33
C VAL A 35 -12.91 12.19 5.01
N LYS A 36 -12.63 10.87 5.02
CA LYS A 36 -12.93 9.95 3.92
C LYS A 36 -14.32 9.35 4.17
N GLY A 37 -15.29 9.85 3.41
CA GLY A 37 -16.64 9.31 3.40
C GLY A 37 -16.70 8.06 2.55
N VAL A 38 -17.25 6.99 3.10
CA VAL A 38 -17.42 5.70 2.44
C VAL A 38 -18.88 5.26 2.46
N GLY A 39 -19.30 4.57 1.41
CA GLY A 39 -20.68 4.09 1.26
C GLY A 39 -20.92 2.72 1.84
N THR A 40 -22.12 2.19 1.59
CA THR A 40 -22.51 0.82 1.96
C THR A 40 -21.85 -0.26 1.12
N ASP A 41 -21.24 0.13 0.01
CA ASP A 41 -20.47 -0.68 -0.93
C ASP A 41 -18.99 -0.84 -0.53
N TYR A 42 -18.58 -0.16 0.54
CA TYR A 42 -17.20 -0.18 1.01
C TYR A 42 -16.80 -1.57 1.50
N ASN A 43 -15.72 -2.10 0.95
CA ASN A 43 -15.21 -3.41 1.34
C ASN A 43 -14.36 -3.32 2.61
N TRP A 44 -14.99 -3.61 3.75
CA TRP A 44 -14.36 -3.59 5.06
C TRP A 44 -13.38 -4.74 5.29
N GLN A 45 -13.42 -5.83 4.49
CA GLN A 45 -12.55 -6.99 4.67
C GLN A 45 -11.06 -6.61 4.64
N TYR A 46 -10.69 -5.66 3.78
CA TYR A 46 -9.32 -5.17 3.71
C TYR A 46 -8.94 -4.25 4.88
N PHE A 47 -9.90 -3.79 5.65
CA PHE A 47 -9.69 -2.87 6.77
C PHE A 47 -9.68 -3.57 8.13
N GLU A 48 -10.23 -4.79 8.22
CA GLU A 48 -10.31 -5.58 9.46
C GLU A 48 -8.93 -5.83 10.08
N GLU A 49 -7.91 -6.08 9.26
CA GLU A 49 -6.54 -6.34 9.71
C GLU A 49 -5.90 -5.13 10.40
N PHE A 50 -6.34 -3.93 10.06
CA PHE A 50 -5.81 -2.68 10.61
C PHE A 50 -6.53 -2.23 11.88
N LEU A 51 -7.67 -2.82 12.22
CA LEU A 51 -8.41 -2.48 13.42
C LEU A 51 -7.63 -2.90 14.66
N ARG A 52 -7.41 -1.96 15.59
CA ARG A 52 -6.70 -2.18 16.86
C ARG A 52 -7.66 -2.29 18.03
N GLU A 53 -8.66 -1.42 18.09
CA GLU A 53 -9.64 -1.36 19.17
C GLU A 53 -11.04 -1.10 18.62
N GLY A 54 -12.05 -1.61 19.30
CA GLY A 54 -13.44 -1.37 18.97
C GLY A 54 -13.95 -2.26 17.83
N ARG A 55 -14.73 -1.69 16.95
CA ARG A 55 -15.38 -2.37 15.82
C ARG A 55 -15.42 -1.51 14.57
N LEU A 56 -15.67 -2.13 13.44
CA LEU A 56 -15.96 -1.43 12.19
C LEU A 56 -17.36 -0.78 12.26
N PRO A 57 -17.54 0.41 11.66
CA PRO A 57 -18.84 1.07 11.59
C PRO A 57 -19.79 0.29 10.67
N LYS A 58 -21.09 0.43 10.92
CA LYS A 58 -22.13 -0.21 10.11
C LYS A 58 -22.98 0.85 9.43
N TYR A 59 -22.67 1.13 8.18
CA TYR A 59 -23.46 2.09 7.40
C TYR A 59 -24.61 1.38 6.69
N THR A 60 -25.82 1.94 6.82
CA THR A 60 -27.05 1.42 6.21
C THR A 60 -27.69 2.47 5.31
N LYS A 61 -28.38 2.02 4.26
CA LYS A 61 -29.11 2.95 3.38
C LYS A 61 -30.25 3.62 4.18
N GLY A 62 -30.33 4.95 4.07
CA GLY A 62 -31.45 5.72 4.61
C GLY A 62 -31.13 6.56 5.85
N ASP A 63 -30.35 6.07 6.80
CA ASP A 63 -30.04 6.78 8.03
C ASP A 63 -28.61 7.33 8.02
N LEU A 64 -28.46 8.61 8.37
CA LEU A 64 -27.14 9.24 8.54
C LEU A 64 -26.47 8.66 9.79
N ASN A 65 -25.31 8.04 9.62
CA ASN A 65 -24.61 7.37 10.69
C ASN A 65 -23.44 8.23 11.20
N GLU A 66 -23.38 8.50 12.50
CA GLU A 66 -22.35 9.31 13.15
C GLU A 66 -21.11 8.50 13.57
N GLU A 67 -21.09 7.17 13.33
CA GLU A 67 -19.97 6.30 13.66
C GLU A 67 -18.75 6.59 12.78
N ILE A 68 -17.56 6.66 13.41
CA ILE A 68 -16.31 6.86 12.69
C ILE A 68 -15.22 5.89 13.13
N LEU A 69 -14.25 5.70 12.23
CA LEU A 69 -12.93 5.16 12.57
C LEU A 69 -11.90 6.29 12.60
N ILE A 70 -11.09 6.31 13.63
CA ILE A 70 -9.95 7.22 13.77
C ILE A 70 -8.67 6.41 13.85
N SER A 71 -7.55 6.97 13.34
CA SER A 71 -6.26 6.30 13.49
C SER A 71 -5.76 6.38 14.94
N GLU A 72 -4.94 5.41 15.32
CA GLU A 72 -4.25 5.40 16.61
C GLU A 72 -3.36 6.64 16.78
N TYR A 73 -2.75 7.12 15.71
CA TYR A 73 -1.95 8.34 15.68
C TYR A 73 -2.79 9.58 16.07
N LEU A 74 -3.90 9.80 15.38
CA LEU A 74 -4.80 10.94 15.65
C LEU A 74 -5.45 10.83 17.03
N ALA A 75 -5.87 9.62 17.44
CA ALA A 75 -6.46 9.39 18.75
C ALA A 75 -5.49 9.76 19.88
N LYS A 76 -4.24 9.31 19.83
CA LYS A 76 -3.19 9.66 20.79
C LYS A 76 -2.87 11.15 20.79
N ARG A 77 -2.76 11.76 19.62
CA ARG A 77 -2.40 13.16 19.47
C ARG A 77 -3.49 14.10 19.98
N LEU A 78 -4.74 13.73 19.80
CA LEU A 78 -5.91 14.50 20.27
C LEU A 78 -6.35 14.14 21.69
N GLY A 79 -5.80 13.08 22.29
CA GLY A 79 -6.21 12.57 23.61
C GLY A 79 -7.59 11.93 23.59
N LEU A 80 -7.99 11.31 22.48
CA LEU A 80 -9.29 10.68 22.28
C LEU A 80 -9.20 9.17 22.52
N GLN A 81 -10.31 8.60 22.98
CA GLN A 81 -10.46 7.18 23.26
C GLN A 81 -11.66 6.58 22.52
N LEU A 82 -11.76 5.27 22.57
CA LEU A 82 -12.92 4.55 22.04
C LEU A 82 -14.20 5.01 22.77
N ASN A 83 -15.28 5.20 22.01
CA ASN A 83 -16.58 5.73 22.44
C ASN A 83 -16.62 7.22 22.81
N ASP A 84 -15.54 7.96 22.60
CA ASP A 84 -15.59 9.41 22.74
C ASP A 84 -16.38 10.06 21.61
N LYS A 85 -17.01 11.21 21.92
CA LYS A 85 -17.64 12.07 20.93
C LYS A 85 -16.66 13.15 20.47
N VAL A 86 -16.53 13.25 19.16
CA VAL A 86 -15.64 14.19 18.51
C VAL A 86 -16.41 15.23 17.72
N ILE A 87 -16.07 16.50 17.91
CA ILE A 87 -16.63 17.60 17.10
C ILE A 87 -15.64 17.95 15.99
N THR A 88 -16.13 17.84 14.77
CA THR A 88 -15.34 18.11 13.56
C THR A 88 -15.90 19.34 12.85
N PHE A 89 -15.01 20.24 12.48
CA PHE A 89 -15.31 21.51 11.82
C PHE A 89 -14.95 21.41 10.34
N PHE A 90 -15.92 21.58 9.47
CA PHE A 90 -15.74 21.56 8.02
C PHE A 90 -15.73 22.98 7.49
N MET A 91 -14.70 23.32 6.71
CA MET A 91 -14.66 24.57 6.00
C MET A 91 -15.62 24.53 4.81
N GLN A 92 -16.40 25.59 4.64
CA GLN A 92 -17.22 25.78 3.43
C GLN A 92 -16.46 26.66 2.43
N GLU A 93 -16.51 26.26 1.16
CA GLU A 93 -16.11 27.09 0.04
C GLU A 93 -17.18 28.18 -0.17
N GLY A 94 -16.77 29.45 -0.17
CA GLY A 94 -17.67 30.57 -0.45
C GLY A 94 -17.42 31.82 0.40
N LYS A 95 -18.13 32.92 0.09
CA LYS A 95 -17.95 34.24 0.71
C LYS A 95 -18.30 34.32 2.21
N THR A 96 -19.02 33.37 2.73
CA THR A 96 -19.36 33.26 4.16
C THR A 96 -18.61 32.09 4.75
N GLN A 97 -17.46 32.33 5.36
CA GLN A 97 -16.59 31.36 6.04
C GLN A 97 -17.22 30.84 7.37
N LYS A 98 -18.46 30.36 7.34
CA LYS A 98 -19.03 29.70 8.51
C LYS A 98 -18.65 28.23 8.47
N ALA A 99 -17.79 27.81 9.39
CA ALA A 99 -17.53 26.39 9.60
C ALA A 99 -18.84 25.66 9.96
N ARG A 100 -19.11 24.54 9.31
CA ARG A 100 -20.19 23.62 9.74
C ARG A 100 -19.62 22.59 10.65
N THR A 101 -20.27 22.35 11.76
CA THR A 101 -19.86 21.33 12.73
C THR A 101 -20.65 20.04 12.53
N ARG A 102 -19.96 18.91 12.77
CA ARG A 102 -20.54 17.59 12.89
C ARG A 102 -19.98 16.91 14.13
N GLY A 103 -20.84 16.24 14.88
CA GLY A 103 -20.45 15.34 15.94
C GLY A 103 -20.32 13.92 15.40
N PHE A 104 -19.30 13.20 15.87
CA PHE A 104 -19.08 11.81 15.50
C PHE A 104 -18.77 10.99 16.75
N ASP A 105 -19.16 9.72 16.73
CA ASP A 105 -18.87 8.73 17.77
C ASP A 105 -17.73 7.82 17.30
N ILE A 106 -16.64 7.75 18.06
CA ILE A 106 -15.49 6.87 17.75
C ILE A 106 -15.88 5.43 18.10
N VAL A 107 -16.14 4.59 17.10
CA VAL A 107 -16.49 3.17 17.28
C VAL A 107 -15.33 2.22 17.06
N GLY A 108 -14.24 2.70 16.47
CA GLY A 108 -13.03 1.93 16.30
C GLY A 108 -11.79 2.79 16.08
N ILE A 109 -10.65 2.23 16.49
CA ILE A 109 -9.33 2.81 16.33
C ILE A 109 -8.51 1.88 15.42
N TYR A 110 -7.92 2.43 14.36
CA TYR A 110 -7.15 1.66 13.40
C TYR A 110 -5.68 2.09 13.33
N ASN A 111 -4.83 1.22 12.81
CA ASN A 111 -3.45 1.52 12.46
C ASN A 111 -3.11 0.79 11.16
N SER A 112 -3.03 1.52 10.06
CA SER A 112 -2.76 0.97 8.74
C SER A 112 -1.30 0.60 8.52
N GLY A 113 -0.39 1.07 9.38
CA GLY A 113 1.06 0.98 9.20
C GLY A 113 1.60 1.97 8.15
N PHE A 114 0.74 2.73 7.48
CA PHE A 114 1.12 3.76 6.54
C PHE A 114 0.96 5.16 7.18
N GLN A 115 2.06 5.71 7.66
CA GLN A 115 2.08 6.93 8.47
C GLN A 115 1.32 8.09 7.81
N GLN A 116 1.52 8.34 6.53
CA GLN A 116 0.86 9.45 5.83
C GLN A 116 -0.66 9.32 5.81
N PHE A 117 -1.18 8.09 5.78
CA PHE A 117 -2.61 7.83 5.87
C PHE A 117 -3.12 8.00 7.31
N ASP A 118 -2.40 7.43 8.27
CA ASP A 118 -2.77 7.45 9.67
C ASP A 118 -2.74 8.87 10.28
N GLU A 119 -1.88 9.74 9.77
CA GLU A 119 -1.80 11.15 10.19
C GLU A 119 -2.96 12.02 9.70
N GLN A 120 -3.60 11.63 8.60
CA GLN A 120 -4.52 12.52 7.90
C GLN A 120 -5.96 12.04 7.86
N TYR A 121 -6.19 10.72 7.76
CA TYR A 121 -7.51 10.22 7.42
C TYR A 121 -8.33 9.79 8.63
N LEU A 122 -9.61 10.15 8.56
CA LEU A 122 -10.70 9.70 9.41
C LEU A 122 -11.78 9.12 8.50
N ILE A 123 -12.33 7.96 8.83
CA ILE A 123 -13.34 7.31 7.99
C ILE A 123 -14.72 7.52 8.58
N ALA A 124 -15.65 8.01 7.77
CA ALA A 124 -17.01 8.33 8.14
C ALA A 124 -18.01 7.92 7.04
N ASP A 125 -19.30 8.03 7.31
CA ASP A 125 -20.34 7.85 6.31
C ASP A 125 -20.27 8.96 5.21
N ILE A 126 -20.29 8.56 3.95
CA ILE A 126 -20.19 9.46 2.78
C ILE A 126 -21.29 10.54 2.78
N ARG A 127 -22.48 10.22 3.32
CA ARG A 127 -23.62 11.13 3.37
C ARG A 127 -23.34 12.40 4.16
N HIS A 128 -22.42 12.38 5.14
CA HIS A 128 -21.99 13.62 5.80
C HIS A 128 -21.36 14.60 4.80
N ILE A 129 -20.53 14.09 3.87
CA ILE A 129 -19.87 14.93 2.86
C ILE A 129 -20.88 15.39 1.80
N GLN A 130 -21.75 14.47 1.34
CA GLN A 130 -22.83 14.80 0.42
C GLN A 130 -23.71 15.94 0.97
N PHE A 131 -24.15 15.81 2.22
CA PHE A 131 -24.95 16.85 2.89
C PHE A 131 -24.18 18.18 3.02
N LEU A 132 -22.90 18.15 3.39
CA LEU A 132 -22.07 19.33 3.56
C LEU A 132 -21.85 20.07 2.24
N ASN A 133 -21.70 19.33 1.14
CA ASN A 133 -21.51 19.86 -0.21
C ASN A 133 -22.83 20.18 -0.91
N LYS A 134 -23.98 19.85 -0.30
CA LYS A 134 -25.30 19.92 -0.92
C LYS A 134 -25.40 19.07 -2.19
N TRP A 135 -24.78 17.91 -2.15
CA TRP A 135 -24.83 16.90 -3.20
C TRP A 135 -26.09 16.08 -3.09
N GLU A 136 -26.54 15.54 -4.18
CA GLU A 136 -27.57 14.50 -4.23
C GLU A 136 -26.97 13.14 -3.85
N ASP A 137 -27.81 12.15 -3.55
CA ASP A 137 -27.36 10.84 -3.06
C ASP A 137 -26.52 10.05 -4.08
N ASP A 138 -26.63 10.38 -5.37
CA ASP A 138 -25.87 9.79 -6.46
C ASP A 138 -24.58 10.53 -6.80
N GLN A 139 -24.31 11.69 -6.18
CA GLN A 139 -23.08 12.45 -6.36
C GLN A 139 -21.99 11.98 -5.42
N ILE A 140 -20.82 11.74 -5.96
CA ILE A 140 -19.67 11.19 -5.25
C ILE A 140 -18.40 12.00 -5.55
N GLY A 141 -17.34 11.79 -4.75
CA GLY A 141 -16.06 12.44 -4.97
C GLY A 141 -15.17 11.66 -5.93
N SER A 142 -15.10 10.35 -5.77
CA SER A 142 -14.25 9.48 -6.59
C SER A 142 -14.69 8.02 -6.49
N PHE A 143 -14.25 7.24 -7.46
CA PHE A 143 -14.29 5.78 -7.40
C PHE A 143 -12.95 5.25 -6.95
N GLU A 144 -12.94 4.24 -6.09
CA GLU A 144 -11.76 3.43 -5.80
C GLU A 144 -11.93 2.07 -6.48
N VAL A 145 -11.00 1.74 -7.34
CA VAL A 145 -11.02 0.53 -8.16
C VAL A 145 -9.94 -0.43 -7.67
N PHE A 146 -10.35 -1.59 -7.22
CA PHE A 146 -9.45 -2.67 -6.82
C PHE A 146 -9.22 -3.62 -7.99
N VAL A 147 -7.97 -3.95 -8.24
CA VAL A 147 -7.56 -4.89 -9.29
C VAL A 147 -7.37 -6.30 -8.72
N GLU A 148 -7.53 -7.31 -9.57
CA GLU A 148 -7.28 -8.70 -9.19
C GLU A 148 -5.80 -8.98 -8.94
N ASP A 149 -4.94 -8.43 -9.82
CA ASP A 149 -3.49 -8.57 -9.78
C ASP A 149 -2.84 -7.19 -9.69
N PHE A 150 -2.06 -6.97 -8.65
CA PHE A 150 -1.37 -5.70 -8.41
C PHE A 150 -0.32 -5.41 -9.48
N ASP A 151 0.36 -6.44 -10.01
CA ASP A 151 1.39 -6.26 -11.03
C ASP A 151 0.80 -5.77 -12.37
N ALA A 152 -0.50 -6.05 -12.60
CA ALA A 152 -1.23 -5.59 -13.78
C ALA A 152 -1.86 -4.17 -13.60
N ILE A 153 -1.62 -3.48 -12.48
CA ILE A 153 -2.33 -2.24 -12.12
C ILE A 153 -2.23 -1.14 -13.18
N ASP A 154 -1.06 -0.97 -13.79
CA ASP A 154 -0.85 0.07 -14.81
C ASP A 154 -1.55 -0.31 -16.14
N ALA A 155 -1.58 -1.59 -16.48
CA ALA A 155 -2.27 -2.08 -17.66
C ALA A 155 -3.81 -1.96 -17.50
N VAL A 156 -4.34 -2.34 -16.34
CA VAL A 156 -5.76 -2.21 -16.00
C VAL A 156 -6.14 -0.73 -15.89
N GLY A 157 -5.32 0.09 -15.23
CA GLY A 157 -5.51 1.54 -15.14
C GLY A 157 -5.60 2.21 -16.51
N GLY A 158 -4.74 1.81 -17.46
CA GLY A 158 -4.81 2.28 -18.84
C GLY A 158 -6.08 1.83 -19.61
N LYS A 159 -6.63 0.66 -19.29
CA LYS A 159 -7.92 0.21 -19.84
C LYS A 159 -9.09 1.01 -19.24
N VAL A 160 -9.06 1.25 -17.91
CA VAL A 160 -10.06 2.07 -17.22
C VAL A 160 -10.04 3.49 -17.77
N TYR A 161 -8.87 4.11 -17.91
CA TYR A 161 -8.72 5.46 -18.47
C TYR A 161 -9.35 5.61 -19.87
N LYS A 162 -9.26 4.58 -20.70
CA LYS A 162 -9.87 4.56 -22.04
C LYS A 162 -11.39 4.32 -22.01
N ALA A 163 -11.91 3.76 -20.94
CA ALA A 163 -13.31 3.39 -20.80
C ALA A 163 -14.15 4.44 -20.06
N ILE A 164 -13.51 5.39 -19.37
CA ILE A 164 -14.18 6.49 -18.67
C ILE A 164 -14.46 7.68 -19.60
N ASP A 165 -15.42 8.51 -19.20
CA ASP A 165 -15.75 9.75 -19.89
C ASP A 165 -14.63 10.81 -19.69
N SER A 166 -14.57 11.78 -20.59
CA SER A 166 -13.50 12.80 -20.65
C SER A 166 -13.45 13.76 -19.46
N ASP A 167 -14.46 13.76 -18.62
CA ASP A 167 -14.56 14.56 -17.38
C ASP A 167 -13.98 13.83 -16.15
N LEU A 168 -13.63 12.55 -16.32
CA LEU A 168 -12.99 11.72 -15.29
C LEU A 168 -11.51 11.48 -15.62
N ASP A 169 -10.72 11.27 -14.58
CA ASP A 169 -9.33 10.86 -14.69
C ASP A 169 -9.09 9.57 -13.89
N ALA A 170 -8.20 8.70 -14.39
CA ALA A 170 -7.82 7.47 -13.73
C ALA A 170 -6.35 7.50 -13.36
N VAL A 171 -6.07 7.56 -12.06
CA VAL A 171 -4.72 7.61 -11.51
C VAL A 171 -4.45 6.31 -10.74
N THR A 172 -3.40 5.58 -11.11
CA THR A 172 -3.00 4.38 -10.37
C THR A 172 -2.33 4.76 -9.05
N ILE A 173 -2.36 3.84 -8.07
CA ILE A 173 -1.67 4.07 -6.80
C ILE A 173 -0.16 4.22 -7.00
N ARG A 174 0.42 3.56 -8.01
CA ARG A 174 1.82 3.73 -8.39
C ARG A 174 2.12 5.15 -8.86
N GLN A 175 1.23 5.76 -9.65
CA GLN A 175 1.37 7.16 -10.09
C GLN A 175 1.18 8.12 -8.93
N LYS A 176 0.18 7.88 -8.07
CA LYS A 176 -0.12 8.74 -6.91
C LYS A 176 0.99 8.76 -5.87
N TYR A 177 1.62 7.62 -5.63
CA TYR A 177 2.69 7.44 -4.64
C TYR A 177 4.02 7.03 -5.30
N GLY A 178 4.33 7.62 -6.46
CA GLY A 178 5.49 7.27 -7.29
C GLY A 178 6.80 7.18 -6.51
N SER A 179 7.05 8.14 -5.62
CA SER A 179 8.26 8.16 -4.79
C SER A 179 8.43 6.90 -3.93
N ILE A 180 7.33 6.34 -3.40
CA ILE A 180 7.38 5.12 -2.58
C ILE A 180 7.75 3.93 -3.46
N PHE A 181 7.12 3.81 -4.64
CA PHE A 181 7.40 2.71 -5.56
C PHE A 181 8.80 2.80 -6.15
N GLU A 182 9.31 4.00 -6.47
CA GLU A 182 10.70 4.22 -6.87
C GLU A 182 11.70 3.75 -5.81
N TRP A 183 11.40 3.98 -4.51
CA TRP A 183 12.21 3.46 -3.41
C TRP A 183 12.19 1.92 -3.35
N ILE A 184 11.03 1.30 -3.53
CA ILE A 184 10.89 -0.17 -3.56
C ILE A 184 11.72 -0.75 -4.71
N ASP A 185 11.60 -0.20 -5.92
CA ASP A 185 12.36 -0.63 -7.09
C ASP A 185 13.88 -0.47 -6.87
N LEU A 186 14.30 0.58 -6.16
CA LEU A 186 15.71 0.78 -5.79
C LEU A 186 16.21 -0.29 -4.81
N PHE A 187 15.38 -0.73 -3.85
CA PHE A 187 15.73 -1.83 -2.95
C PHE A 187 15.90 -3.15 -3.69
N ASP A 188 15.04 -3.44 -4.65
CA ASP A 188 15.15 -4.64 -5.49
C ASP A 188 16.44 -4.62 -6.31
N PHE A 189 16.77 -3.50 -6.93
CA PHE A 189 18.05 -3.33 -7.65
C PHE A 189 19.26 -3.56 -6.73
N ASN A 190 19.27 -2.96 -5.52
CA ASN A 190 20.33 -3.15 -4.55
C ASN A 190 20.46 -4.61 -4.12
N THR A 191 19.36 -5.32 -3.96
CA THR A 191 19.34 -6.75 -3.60
C THR A 191 20.00 -7.58 -4.71
N TYR A 192 19.66 -7.37 -5.98
CA TYR A 192 20.28 -8.06 -7.10
C TYR A 192 21.78 -7.75 -7.22
N LEU A 193 22.18 -6.51 -6.96
CA LEU A 193 23.58 -6.10 -6.95
C LEU A 193 24.37 -6.83 -5.85
N ILE A 194 23.83 -6.91 -4.63
CA ILE A 194 24.45 -7.62 -3.52
C ILE A 194 24.59 -9.11 -3.84
N ILE A 195 23.55 -9.75 -4.37
CA ILE A 195 23.58 -11.16 -4.79
C ILE A 195 24.67 -11.38 -5.85
N GLY A 196 24.78 -10.48 -6.84
CA GLY A 196 25.80 -10.53 -7.87
C GLY A 196 27.22 -10.48 -7.30
N ILE A 197 27.47 -9.55 -6.37
CA ILE A 197 28.75 -9.44 -5.65
C ILE A 197 29.05 -10.71 -4.84
N MET A 198 28.05 -11.24 -4.12
CA MET A 198 28.20 -12.47 -3.33
C MET A 198 28.60 -13.65 -4.20
N ILE A 199 27.96 -13.83 -5.37
CA ILE A 199 28.29 -14.89 -6.33
C ILE A 199 29.73 -14.71 -6.84
N LEU A 200 30.15 -13.49 -7.15
CA LEU A 200 31.51 -13.17 -7.60
C LEU A 200 32.55 -13.55 -6.53
N VAL A 201 32.32 -13.14 -5.28
CA VAL A 201 33.22 -13.43 -4.15
C VAL A 201 33.28 -14.94 -3.89
N ALA A 202 32.13 -15.64 -3.92
CA ALA A 202 32.08 -17.10 -3.77
C ALA A 202 32.86 -17.80 -4.89
N GLY A 203 32.75 -17.31 -6.13
CA GLY A 203 33.52 -17.80 -7.28
C GLY A 203 35.04 -17.67 -7.10
N ILE A 204 35.49 -16.49 -6.64
CA ILE A 204 36.91 -16.23 -6.35
C ILE A 204 37.41 -17.20 -5.24
N ASN A 205 36.65 -17.33 -4.16
CA ASN A 205 37.00 -18.23 -3.05
C ASN A 205 37.10 -19.70 -3.52
N MET A 206 36.15 -20.12 -4.37
CA MET A 206 36.18 -21.48 -4.95
C MET A 206 37.41 -21.70 -5.83
N ILE A 207 37.76 -20.73 -6.67
CA ILE A 207 38.97 -20.80 -7.52
C ILE A 207 40.22 -20.89 -6.63
N THR A 208 40.32 -20.07 -5.60
CA THR A 208 41.45 -20.06 -4.66
C THR A 208 41.60 -21.41 -3.95
N ALA A 209 40.48 -21.97 -3.44
CA ALA A 209 40.46 -23.28 -2.79
C ALA A 209 40.92 -24.41 -3.73
N LEU A 210 40.42 -24.39 -4.98
CA LEU A 210 40.84 -25.37 -5.98
C LEU A 210 42.33 -25.22 -6.34
N LEU A 211 42.83 -23.98 -6.42
CA LEU A 211 44.25 -23.73 -6.73
C LEU A 211 45.16 -24.25 -5.62
N VAL A 212 44.80 -24.02 -4.35
CA VAL A 212 45.53 -24.56 -3.21
C VAL A 212 45.53 -26.12 -3.22
N LEU A 213 44.38 -26.73 -3.48
CA LEU A 213 44.24 -28.19 -3.57
C LEU A 213 45.08 -28.77 -4.71
N ILE A 214 45.17 -28.10 -5.85
CA ILE A 214 46.03 -28.52 -6.98
C ILE A 214 47.51 -28.41 -6.59
N LEU A 215 47.91 -27.34 -5.91
CA LEU A 215 49.31 -27.13 -5.47
C LEU A 215 49.73 -28.19 -4.47
N GLU A 216 48.88 -28.52 -3.49
CA GLU A 216 49.17 -29.59 -2.47
C GLU A 216 49.30 -30.98 -3.12
N ARG A 217 48.60 -31.25 -4.21
CA ARG A 217 48.57 -32.54 -4.91
C ARG A 217 49.48 -32.60 -6.15
N THR A 218 50.35 -31.62 -6.35
CA THR A 218 51.22 -31.50 -7.56
C THR A 218 52.08 -32.79 -7.76
N GLN A 219 52.59 -33.36 -6.65
CA GLN A 219 53.41 -34.57 -6.75
C GLN A 219 52.58 -35.79 -7.25
N MET A 220 51.34 -35.93 -6.81
CA MET A 220 50.43 -36.97 -7.29
C MET A 220 50.08 -36.80 -8.77
N ILE A 221 49.86 -35.56 -9.20
CA ILE A 221 49.61 -35.22 -10.61
C ILE A 221 50.82 -35.66 -11.45
N GLY A 222 52.04 -35.37 -10.98
CA GLY A 222 53.29 -35.77 -11.67
C GLY A 222 53.38 -37.28 -11.85
N ILE A 223 53.08 -38.06 -10.82
CA ILE A 223 53.09 -39.52 -10.87
C ILE A 223 52.04 -40.05 -11.87
N LEU A 224 50.81 -39.56 -11.79
CA LEU A 224 49.74 -39.97 -12.73
C LEU A 224 50.08 -39.65 -14.17
N LYS A 225 50.75 -38.55 -14.42
CA LYS A 225 51.24 -38.15 -15.75
C LYS A 225 52.36 -39.05 -16.22
N ALA A 226 53.31 -39.42 -15.37
CA ALA A 226 54.39 -40.32 -15.72
C ALA A 226 53.86 -41.72 -16.05
N LEU A 227 52.74 -42.15 -15.44
CA LEU A 227 52.03 -43.39 -15.75
C LEU A 227 51.14 -43.31 -17.01
N GLY A 228 51.14 -42.17 -17.74
CA GLY A 228 50.42 -42.02 -19.00
C GLY A 228 48.98 -41.54 -18.89
N SER A 229 48.54 -41.02 -17.74
CA SER A 229 47.17 -40.51 -17.57
C SER A 229 46.93 -39.26 -18.44
N SER A 230 45.75 -39.23 -19.08
CA SER A 230 45.32 -38.06 -19.89
C SER A 230 44.98 -36.83 -19.00
N ASN A 231 45.12 -35.62 -19.58
CA ASN A 231 44.74 -34.40 -18.86
C ASN A 231 43.27 -34.41 -18.40
N TRP A 232 42.41 -35.08 -19.15
CA TRP A 232 40.99 -35.18 -18.85
C TRP A 232 40.74 -36.09 -17.61
N SER A 233 41.46 -37.20 -17.50
CA SER A 233 41.40 -38.13 -16.34
C SER A 233 41.88 -37.45 -15.06
N VAL A 234 42.96 -36.68 -15.11
CA VAL A 234 43.45 -35.88 -14.00
C VAL A 234 42.44 -34.83 -13.57
N ARG A 235 41.84 -34.09 -14.52
CA ARG A 235 40.79 -33.09 -14.21
C ARG A 235 39.57 -33.70 -13.55
N LYS A 236 39.10 -34.87 -13.97
CA LYS A 236 37.99 -35.60 -13.34
C LYS A 236 38.24 -35.92 -11.85
N VAL A 237 39.45 -36.33 -11.51
CA VAL A 237 39.80 -36.64 -10.11
C VAL A 237 39.63 -35.39 -9.23
N PHE A 238 40.01 -34.20 -9.69
CA PHE A 238 39.85 -32.95 -8.94
C PHE A 238 38.40 -32.50 -8.87
N LEU A 239 37.63 -32.65 -9.95
CA LEU A 239 36.22 -32.32 -9.96
C LEU A 239 35.41 -33.16 -8.98
N TYR A 240 35.68 -34.48 -8.91
CA TYR A 240 35.00 -35.35 -7.94
C TYR A 240 35.43 -35.15 -6.47
N ASN A 241 36.62 -34.59 -6.24
CA ASN A 241 37.04 -34.25 -4.87
C ASN A 241 36.53 -32.89 -4.39
N ALA A 242 36.02 -32.04 -5.31
CA ALA A 242 35.49 -30.72 -5.01
C ALA A 242 33.95 -30.70 -4.80
N MET A 243 33.28 -31.82 -5.09
CA MET A 243 31.86 -32.05 -4.81
C MET A 243 31.66 -32.76 -3.48
#